data_05877ab1ef9c64d749a38c9a53f51a4c
#
_entry.id   05877ab1ef9c64d749a38c9a53f51a4c
#
_cell.length_a   1.000
_cell.length_b   1.000
_cell.length_c   1.000
_cell.angle_alpha   90.00
_cell.angle_beta   90.00
_cell.angle_gamma   90.00
#
_symmetry.space_group_name_H-M   'P 1'
#
loop_
_entity.id
_entity.type
_entity.pdbx_description
1 polymer ?
#
loop_
_entity_poly.entity_id
_entity_poly.type
_entity_poly.pdbx_seq_one_letter_code
_entity_poly.pdbx_strand_id
1 'polypeptide(L)'
;LLNKVDEIKTAEWDIEVPNYKVKDKEWLKSQVSRAFLPKYFPSYEKYLWIDCDAWVNDWNCVELYFKACDNGKLGITQTIGPGYKITSKVNWLFGKLAIIKSQNFKHAVKSKIGYTKARKLAFAPHINIGVFSLEKNSNGWSSWQNNLSTTLREGNIFGSEGLAINMSVYIDDLETEFLPLNCNWITSNLLPKYDQQKKTFVEPYLPNYKIGIMHLA
;
A
#
# COMPACT_ATOMS: atom_id res chain seq x y z
N LEU A 1 -21.23 3.54 -16.42
CA LEU A 1 -20.00 3.92 -15.67
C LEU A 1 -19.10 4.80 -16.50
N LEU A 2 -18.81 4.45 -17.78
CA LEU A 2 -17.87 5.21 -18.65
C LEU A 2 -18.22 6.70 -18.81
N ASN A 3 -19.51 7.05 -18.75
CA ASN A 3 -19.98 8.45 -18.84
C ASN A 3 -19.83 9.26 -17.52
N LYS A 4 -19.18 8.68 -16.50
CA LYS A 4 -19.00 9.30 -15.18
C LYS A 4 -17.54 9.49 -14.80
N VAL A 5 -16.62 9.25 -15.73
CA VAL A 5 -15.17 9.40 -15.55
C VAL A 5 -14.61 10.31 -16.63
N ASP A 6 -13.66 11.14 -16.27
CA ASP A 6 -13.05 12.12 -17.18
C ASP A 6 -12.06 11.45 -18.13
N GLU A 7 -11.24 10.52 -17.63
CA GLU A 7 -10.23 9.81 -18.40
C GLU A 7 -10.14 8.34 -18.01
N ILE A 8 -9.84 7.49 -19.01
CA ILE A 8 -9.56 6.07 -18.82
C ILE A 8 -8.26 5.75 -19.53
N LYS A 9 -7.35 5.08 -18.84
CA LYS A 9 -6.07 4.62 -19.39
C LYS A 9 -5.94 3.11 -19.19
N THR A 10 -5.34 2.45 -20.18
CA THR A 10 -5.00 1.02 -20.07
C THR A 10 -3.63 0.89 -19.42
N ALA A 11 -3.53 0.08 -18.37
CA ALA A 11 -2.27 -0.22 -17.72
C ALA A 11 -1.34 -1.02 -18.63
N GLU A 12 -0.06 -0.69 -18.60
CA GLU A 12 1.01 -1.34 -19.36
C GLU A 12 2.05 -1.97 -18.41
N TRP A 13 2.97 -2.74 -18.98
CA TRP A 13 4.18 -3.16 -18.26
C TRP A 13 5.20 -2.01 -18.30
N ASP A 14 5.11 -1.07 -17.35
CA ASP A 14 5.99 0.10 -17.27
C ASP A 14 7.43 -0.23 -16.88
N ILE A 15 7.65 -1.45 -16.40
CA ILE A 15 8.96 -2.00 -16.05
C ILE A 15 9.11 -3.34 -16.76
N GLU A 16 10.32 -3.61 -17.23
CA GLU A 16 10.65 -4.91 -17.80
C GLU A 16 10.51 -6.01 -16.74
N VAL A 17 9.63 -6.96 -17.02
CA VAL A 17 9.37 -8.11 -16.15
C VAL A 17 9.63 -9.39 -16.95
N PRO A 18 10.35 -10.38 -16.40
CA PRO A 18 10.59 -11.64 -17.09
C PRO A 18 9.29 -12.32 -17.55
N ASN A 19 9.23 -12.75 -18.81
CA ASN A 19 8.03 -13.31 -19.43
C ASN A 19 7.41 -14.46 -18.62
N TYR A 20 8.22 -15.31 -17.99
CA TYR A 20 7.71 -16.41 -17.17
C TYR A 20 6.92 -15.98 -15.93
N LYS A 21 7.08 -14.70 -15.47
CA LYS A 21 6.35 -14.14 -14.35
C LYS A 21 5.00 -13.56 -14.75
N VAL A 22 4.87 -13.11 -15.99
CA VAL A 22 3.70 -12.38 -16.49
C VAL A 22 2.76 -13.22 -17.34
N LYS A 23 3.19 -14.41 -17.76
CA LYS A 23 2.38 -15.29 -18.59
C LYS A 23 0.98 -15.47 -18.00
N ASP A 24 -0.05 -15.19 -18.80
CA ASP A 24 -1.47 -15.29 -18.46
C ASP A 24 -1.92 -14.44 -17.24
N LYS A 25 -1.14 -13.36 -16.90
CA LYS A 25 -1.40 -12.50 -15.74
C LYS A 25 -1.42 -11.02 -16.12
N GLU A 26 -2.00 -10.69 -17.24
CA GLU A 26 -2.09 -9.32 -17.75
C GLU A 26 -2.73 -8.33 -16.76
N TRP A 27 -3.63 -8.81 -15.91
CA TRP A 27 -4.25 -8.02 -14.84
C TRP A 27 -3.25 -7.46 -13.81
N LEU A 28 -2.07 -8.08 -13.67
CA LEU A 28 -1.00 -7.56 -12.79
C LEU A 28 -0.35 -6.26 -13.28
N LYS A 29 -0.62 -5.85 -14.54
CA LYS A 29 -0.18 -4.54 -15.06
C LYS A 29 -0.66 -3.41 -14.18
N SER A 30 -1.89 -3.48 -13.68
CA SER A 30 -2.47 -2.46 -12.80
C SER A 30 -1.70 -2.29 -11.49
N GLN A 31 -1.06 -3.34 -10.99
CA GLN A 31 -0.23 -3.25 -9.79
C GLN A 31 1.10 -2.56 -10.05
N VAL A 32 1.71 -2.80 -11.21
CA VAL A 32 2.96 -2.14 -11.61
C VAL A 32 2.71 -0.67 -11.96
N SER A 33 1.64 -0.38 -12.72
CA SER A 33 1.33 0.97 -13.21
C SER A 33 1.03 1.99 -12.13
N ARG A 34 0.68 1.55 -10.89
CA ARG A 34 0.46 2.46 -9.75
C ARG A 34 1.63 3.42 -9.51
N ALA A 35 2.86 2.94 -9.68
CA ALA A 35 4.07 3.74 -9.51
C ALA A 35 4.30 4.73 -10.67
N PHE A 36 3.46 4.71 -11.72
CA PHE A 36 3.60 5.52 -12.93
C PHE A 36 2.39 6.41 -13.21
N LEU A 37 1.55 6.70 -12.23
CA LEU A 37 0.37 7.54 -12.41
C LEU A 37 0.64 8.88 -13.12
N PRO A 38 1.75 9.61 -12.86
CA PRO A 38 2.04 10.85 -13.58
C PRO A 38 2.29 10.65 -15.09
N LYS A 39 2.72 9.46 -15.53
CA LYS A 39 2.84 9.10 -16.94
C LYS A 39 1.47 8.95 -17.60
N TYR A 40 0.53 8.31 -16.89
CA TYR A 40 -0.82 8.04 -17.40
C TYR A 40 -1.71 9.28 -17.40
N PHE A 41 -1.56 10.13 -16.38
CA PHE A 41 -2.40 11.30 -16.15
C PHE A 41 -1.58 12.57 -15.93
N PRO A 42 -0.84 13.04 -16.93
CA PRO A 42 0.15 14.11 -16.78
C PRO A 42 -0.43 15.50 -16.49
N SER A 43 -1.73 15.68 -16.68
CA SER A 43 -2.42 16.97 -16.46
C SER A 43 -2.77 17.26 -15.02
N TYR A 44 -2.65 16.28 -14.11
CA TYR A 44 -3.01 16.44 -12.71
C TYR A 44 -1.78 16.69 -11.84
N GLU A 45 -1.96 17.46 -10.76
CA GLU A 45 -0.89 17.81 -9.82
C GLU A 45 -0.84 16.89 -8.60
N LYS A 46 -1.97 16.28 -8.24
CA LYS A 46 -2.09 15.34 -7.11
C LYS A 46 -2.81 14.08 -7.54
N TYR A 47 -2.38 12.97 -7.02
CA TYR A 47 -2.93 11.65 -7.30
C TYR A 47 -3.42 11.02 -6.00
N LEU A 48 -4.61 10.49 -6.04
CA LEU A 48 -5.16 9.57 -5.04
C LEU A 48 -5.51 8.27 -5.74
N TRP A 49 -4.84 7.21 -5.35
CA TRP A 49 -5.19 5.86 -5.78
C TRP A 49 -6.15 5.22 -4.79
N ILE A 50 -7.15 4.54 -5.29
CA ILE A 50 -8.07 3.71 -4.51
C ILE A 50 -8.26 2.42 -5.28
N ASP A 51 -7.97 1.26 -4.66
CA ASP A 51 -8.18 -0.05 -5.28
C ASP A 51 -9.66 -0.29 -5.62
N CYS A 52 -9.92 -1.08 -6.65
CA CYS A 52 -11.27 -1.33 -7.14
C CYS A 52 -12.17 -2.12 -6.16
N ASP A 53 -11.59 -2.77 -5.16
CA ASP A 53 -12.26 -3.44 -4.05
C ASP A 53 -12.37 -2.58 -2.78
N ALA A 54 -12.14 -1.27 -2.92
CA ALA A 54 -12.32 -0.30 -1.87
C ALA A 54 -13.39 0.74 -2.26
N TRP A 55 -14.06 1.31 -1.26
CA TRP A 55 -15.01 2.41 -1.49
C TRP A 55 -14.92 3.49 -0.41
N VAL A 56 -15.22 4.70 -0.81
CA VAL A 56 -15.27 5.87 0.07
C VAL A 56 -16.60 5.88 0.81
N ASN A 57 -16.55 5.80 2.14
CA ASN A 57 -17.69 5.91 3.04
C ASN A 57 -17.75 7.30 3.72
N ASP A 58 -16.61 8.01 3.74
CA ASP A 58 -16.52 9.39 4.24
C ASP A 58 -15.54 10.20 3.39
N TRP A 59 -16.07 11.26 2.74
CA TRP A 59 -15.28 12.13 1.87
C TRP A 59 -14.14 12.87 2.61
N ASN A 60 -14.29 13.13 3.90
CA ASN A 60 -13.22 13.73 4.70
C ASN A 60 -11.90 12.96 4.62
N CYS A 61 -11.95 11.64 4.44
CA CYS A 61 -10.72 10.86 4.25
C CYS A 61 -10.04 11.13 2.90
N VAL A 62 -10.81 11.41 1.85
CA VAL A 62 -10.25 11.83 0.55
C VAL A 62 -9.51 13.15 0.71
N GLU A 63 -10.12 14.12 1.40
CA GLU A 63 -9.49 15.41 1.69
C GLU A 63 -8.21 15.26 2.54
N LEU A 64 -8.24 14.36 3.52
CA LEU A 64 -7.05 14.04 4.31
C LEU A 64 -5.90 13.48 3.46
N TYR A 65 -6.21 12.60 2.50
CA TYR A 65 -5.19 12.09 1.58
C TYR A 65 -4.58 13.20 0.73
N PHE A 66 -5.40 14.11 0.18
CA PHE A 66 -4.90 15.25 -0.59
C PHE A 66 -4.07 16.22 0.25
N LYS A 67 -4.40 16.38 1.52
CA LYS A 67 -3.59 17.16 2.46
C LYS A 67 -2.30 16.42 2.86
N ALA A 68 -2.37 15.11 3.04
CA ALA A 68 -1.23 14.30 3.44
C ALA A 68 -0.11 14.28 2.40
N CYS A 69 -0.44 14.45 1.11
CA CYS A 69 0.58 14.49 0.06
C CYS A 69 1.17 15.88 -0.20
N ASP A 70 0.77 16.91 0.54
CA ASP A 70 1.36 18.25 0.42
C ASP A 70 2.87 18.22 0.66
N ASN A 71 3.59 19.05 -0.08
CA ASN A 71 5.05 19.15 -0.07
C ASN A 71 5.77 17.86 -0.54
N GLY A 72 5.12 17.10 -1.41
CA GLY A 72 5.69 15.89 -2.01
C GLY A 72 5.73 14.66 -1.12
N LYS A 73 5.10 14.70 0.06
CA LYS A 73 5.02 13.55 0.97
C LYS A 73 4.14 12.45 0.40
N LEU A 74 4.42 11.22 0.81
CA LEU A 74 3.51 10.09 0.57
C LEU A 74 2.41 10.06 1.63
N GLY A 75 1.16 10.26 1.25
CA GLY A 75 0.00 10.06 2.13
C GLY A 75 -0.44 8.60 2.09
N ILE A 76 -0.39 7.89 3.22
CA ILE A 76 -0.68 6.44 3.26
C ILE A 76 -1.05 5.97 4.66
N THR A 77 -1.61 4.76 4.80
CA THR A 77 -1.89 4.13 6.09
C THR A 77 -0.99 2.94 6.37
N GLN A 78 -0.64 2.74 7.63
CA GLN A 78 -0.02 1.50 8.10
C GLN A 78 -1.11 0.47 8.45
N THR A 79 -0.83 -0.82 8.24
CA THR A 79 -1.76 -1.92 8.58
C THR A 79 -1.55 -2.41 10.01
N ILE A 80 -1.54 -1.47 10.94
CA ILE A 80 -1.48 -1.76 12.38
C ILE A 80 -2.59 -1.01 13.11
N GLY A 81 -3.19 -1.67 14.06
CA GLY A 81 -4.24 -1.06 14.87
C GLY A 81 -4.84 -2.02 15.88
N PRO A 82 -5.60 -1.50 16.84
CA PRO A 82 -6.29 -2.32 17.81
C PRO A 82 -7.20 -3.35 17.11
N GLY A 83 -7.07 -4.61 17.49
CA GLY A 83 -7.85 -5.70 16.92
C GLY A 83 -7.35 -6.28 15.59
N TYR A 84 -6.42 -5.63 14.90
CA TYR A 84 -5.79 -6.25 13.73
C TYR A 84 -4.89 -7.42 14.14
N LYS A 85 -4.87 -8.46 13.32
CA LYS A 85 -4.01 -9.62 13.57
C LYS A 85 -2.53 -9.20 13.56
N ILE A 86 -1.77 -9.66 14.55
CA ILE A 86 -0.32 -9.45 14.57
C ILE A 86 0.30 -10.18 13.38
N THR A 87 0.84 -9.44 12.44
CA THR A 87 1.44 -9.95 11.20
C THR A 87 2.95 -10.22 11.32
N SER A 88 3.59 -9.66 12.36
CA SER A 88 5.01 -9.85 12.63
C SER A 88 5.21 -10.67 13.90
N LYS A 89 5.93 -11.78 13.81
CA LYS A 89 6.19 -12.71 14.92
C LYS A 89 7.66 -13.09 14.97
N VAL A 90 8.19 -13.25 16.18
CA VAL A 90 9.48 -13.87 16.42
C VAL A 90 9.24 -15.20 17.15
N ASN A 91 9.63 -16.29 16.52
CA ASN A 91 9.59 -17.62 17.13
C ASN A 91 11.00 -18.03 17.52
N TRP A 92 11.20 -18.47 18.74
CA TRP A 92 12.48 -18.98 19.21
C TRP A 92 12.54 -20.50 18.99
N LEU A 93 13.58 -20.95 18.29
CA LEU A 93 13.88 -22.36 18.12
C LEU A 93 14.99 -22.75 19.09
N PHE A 94 14.73 -23.77 19.92
CA PHE A 94 15.64 -24.24 20.97
C PHE A 94 16.17 -23.13 21.90
N GLY A 95 15.39 -22.05 22.10
CA GLY A 95 15.79 -20.92 22.93
C GLY A 95 16.97 -20.08 22.44
N LYS A 96 17.56 -20.41 21.28
CA LYS A 96 18.79 -19.80 20.77
C LYS A 96 18.63 -19.12 19.39
N LEU A 97 17.77 -19.66 18.54
CA LEU A 97 17.57 -19.16 17.16
C LEU A 97 16.23 -18.45 17.04
N ALA A 98 16.26 -17.20 16.55
CA ALA A 98 15.06 -16.44 16.27
C ALA A 98 14.63 -16.63 14.82
N ILE A 99 13.40 -17.09 14.61
CA ILE A 99 12.75 -17.15 13.31
C ILE A 99 11.80 -15.97 13.20
N ILE A 100 12.12 -15.04 12.30
CA ILE A 100 11.28 -13.87 12.02
C ILE A 100 10.23 -14.24 10.98
N LYS A 101 8.97 -14.01 11.30
CA LYS A 101 7.84 -14.15 10.39
C LYS A 101 7.16 -12.80 10.26
N SER A 102 7.31 -12.14 9.13
CA SER A 102 6.54 -10.96 8.76
C SER A 102 6.33 -10.94 7.25
N GLN A 103 5.31 -10.24 6.79
CA GLN A 103 5.02 -10.11 5.36
C GLN A 103 6.18 -9.42 4.64
N ASN A 104 6.64 -8.28 5.16
CA ASN A 104 7.76 -7.55 4.60
C ASN A 104 9.04 -8.42 4.54
N PHE A 105 9.38 -9.14 5.62
CA PHE A 105 10.55 -10.01 5.64
C PHE A 105 10.46 -11.13 4.61
N LYS A 106 9.31 -11.80 4.52
CA LYS A 106 9.08 -12.86 3.55
C LYS A 106 9.30 -12.40 2.11
N HIS A 107 8.72 -11.24 1.75
CA HIS A 107 8.88 -10.68 0.41
C HIS A 107 10.30 -10.17 0.16
N ALA A 108 10.92 -9.53 1.14
CA ALA A 108 12.30 -9.03 1.08
C ALA A 108 13.33 -10.16 0.80
N VAL A 109 13.22 -11.26 1.54
CA VAL A 109 14.08 -12.44 1.33
C VAL A 109 13.85 -13.03 -0.06
N LYS A 110 12.59 -13.16 -0.48
CA LYS A 110 12.23 -13.70 -1.80
C LYS A 110 12.73 -12.83 -2.96
N SER A 111 12.72 -11.52 -2.77
CA SER A 111 13.23 -10.55 -3.75
C SER A 111 14.74 -10.34 -3.68
N LYS A 112 15.44 -11.07 -2.81
CA LYS A 112 16.89 -11.05 -2.64
C LYS A 112 17.50 -9.65 -2.46
N ILE A 113 16.79 -8.74 -1.78
CA ILE A 113 17.23 -7.35 -1.57
C ILE A 113 18.39 -7.20 -0.55
N GLY A 114 18.89 -8.32 -0.04
CA GLY A 114 19.94 -8.37 0.98
C GLY A 114 19.39 -8.50 2.41
N TYR A 115 20.12 -9.25 3.24
CA TYR A 115 19.64 -9.63 4.58
C TYR A 115 19.49 -8.44 5.52
N THR A 116 20.40 -7.45 5.46
CA THR A 116 20.35 -6.26 6.29
C THR A 116 19.07 -5.45 6.04
N LYS A 117 18.73 -5.21 4.78
CA LYS A 117 17.48 -4.52 4.39
C LYS A 117 16.25 -5.35 4.79
N ALA A 118 16.28 -6.66 4.56
CA ALA A 118 15.20 -7.55 4.96
C ALA A 118 14.95 -7.52 6.47
N ARG A 119 16.00 -7.49 7.29
CA ARG A 119 15.89 -7.36 8.76
C ARG A 119 15.30 -6.02 9.19
N LYS A 120 15.74 -4.90 8.59
CA LYS A 120 15.16 -3.57 8.87
C LYS A 120 13.65 -3.57 8.58
N LEU A 121 13.23 -4.16 7.46
CA LEU A 121 11.82 -4.27 7.08
C LEU A 121 11.02 -5.28 7.91
N ALA A 122 11.67 -6.24 8.54
CA ALA A 122 10.98 -7.32 9.26
C ALA A 122 10.08 -6.83 10.40
N PHE A 123 10.49 -5.76 11.05
CA PHE A 123 9.79 -5.16 12.19
C PHE A 123 9.09 -3.85 11.85
N ALA A 124 9.27 -3.35 10.63
CA ALA A 124 8.55 -2.18 10.15
C ALA A 124 7.06 -2.51 9.99
N PRO A 125 6.15 -1.62 10.40
CA PRO A 125 4.74 -1.78 10.15
C PRO A 125 4.47 -1.95 8.65
N HIS A 126 3.71 -2.97 8.28
CA HIS A 126 3.37 -3.17 6.87
C HIS A 126 2.50 -2.02 6.37
N ILE A 127 2.81 -1.51 5.19
CA ILE A 127 2.03 -0.47 4.50
C ILE A 127 1.22 -1.15 3.40
N ASN A 128 -0.09 -0.93 3.39
CA ASN A 128 -0.98 -1.36 2.33
C ASN A 128 -1.14 -0.25 1.30
N ILE A 129 -0.89 -0.55 0.05
CA ILE A 129 -0.91 0.41 -1.07
C ILE A 129 -2.25 0.48 -1.80
N GLY A 130 -3.29 -0.12 -1.25
CA GLY A 130 -4.63 -0.08 -1.85
C GLY A 130 -5.24 1.33 -1.82
N VAL A 131 -4.76 2.19 -0.92
CA VAL A 131 -5.10 3.62 -0.91
C VAL A 131 -3.84 4.42 -0.56
N PHE A 132 -3.47 5.35 -1.43
CA PHE A 132 -2.34 6.27 -1.19
C PHE A 132 -2.51 7.56 -1.99
N SER A 133 -1.81 8.60 -1.58
CA SER A 133 -1.73 9.87 -2.32
C SER A 133 -0.30 10.36 -2.47
N LEU A 134 -0.03 11.05 -3.58
CA LEU A 134 1.28 11.61 -3.87
C LEU A 134 1.16 12.77 -4.88
N GLU A 135 1.97 13.82 -4.72
CA GLU A 135 2.05 14.91 -5.68
C GLU A 135 2.84 14.51 -6.93
N LYS A 136 2.51 15.12 -8.08
CA LYS A 136 3.14 14.88 -9.38
C LYS A 136 4.67 14.92 -9.34
N ASN A 137 5.21 15.94 -8.70
CA ASN A 137 6.64 16.22 -8.68
C ASN A 137 7.38 15.59 -7.48
N SER A 138 6.73 14.69 -6.75
CA SER A 138 7.35 14.00 -5.62
C SER A 138 8.47 13.08 -6.08
N ASN A 139 9.58 13.08 -5.32
CA ASN A 139 10.65 12.10 -5.48
C ASN A 139 10.21 10.67 -5.09
N GLY A 140 9.07 10.54 -4.43
CA GLY A 140 8.46 9.27 -4.08
C GLY A 140 8.22 8.37 -5.28
N TRP A 141 7.86 8.94 -6.45
CA TRP A 141 7.67 8.17 -7.67
C TRP A 141 8.95 7.47 -8.11
N SER A 142 10.06 8.21 -8.18
CA SER A 142 11.36 7.64 -8.61
C SER A 142 11.92 6.63 -7.61
N SER A 143 11.82 6.89 -6.31
CA SER A 143 12.18 5.92 -5.27
C SER A 143 11.36 4.63 -5.40
N TRP A 144 10.02 4.75 -5.55
CA TRP A 144 9.14 3.59 -5.71
C TRP A 144 9.46 2.79 -6.99
N GLN A 145 9.61 3.46 -8.14
CA GLN A 145 9.97 2.83 -9.43
C GLN A 145 11.30 2.06 -9.35
N ASN A 146 12.33 2.65 -8.74
CA ASN A 146 13.63 2.02 -8.55
C ASN A 146 13.55 0.77 -7.66
N ASN A 147 12.83 0.88 -6.55
CA ASN A 147 12.60 -0.25 -5.66
C ASN A 147 11.74 -1.33 -6.32
N LEU A 148 10.73 -0.94 -7.11
CA LEU A 148 9.89 -1.88 -7.85
C LEU A 148 10.70 -2.67 -8.88
N SER A 149 11.57 -2.01 -9.66
CA SER A 149 12.50 -2.69 -10.57
C SER A 149 13.39 -3.69 -9.83
N THR A 150 13.92 -3.30 -8.67
CA THR A 150 14.77 -4.17 -7.84
C THR A 150 14.00 -5.39 -7.33
N THR A 151 12.80 -5.19 -6.81
CA THR A 151 11.99 -6.26 -6.20
C THR A 151 11.38 -7.21 -7.23
N LEU A 152 11.03 -6.72 -8.43
CA LEU A 152 10.46 -7.52 -9.50
C LEU A 152 11.49 -8.43 -10.18
N ARG A 153 12.77 -8.10 -10.13
CA ARG A 153 13.83 -8.93 -10.75
C ARG A 153 13.78 -10.36 -10.25
N GLU A 154 13.72 -10.56 -8.94
CA GLU A 154 13.74 -11.87 -8.29
C GLU A 154 12.39 -12.24 -7.64
N GLY A 155 11.67 -11.27 -7.12
CA GLY A 155 10.39 -11.45 -6.42
C GLY A 155 9.23 -11.84 -7.34
N ASN A 156 8.10 -12.18 -6.75
CA ASN A 156 6.84 -12.31 -7.49
C ASN A 156 6.26 -10.93 -7.76
N ILE A 157 5.49 -10.77 -8.85
CA ILE A 157 4.81 -9.50 -9.12
C ILE A 157 3.89 -9.16 -7.95
N PHE A 158 2.99 -10.07 -7.60
CA PHE A 158 2.13 -9.88 -6.43
C PHE A 158 2.96 -9.80 -5.13
N GLY A 159 2.88 -8.67 -4.47
CA GLY A 159 3.60 -8.35 -3.24
C GLY A 159 4.94 -7.64 -3.43
N SER A 160 5.51 -7.60 -4.64
CA SER A 160 6.73 -6.83 -4.90
C SER A 160 6.46 -5.33 -4.96
N GLU A 161 5.31 -4.91 -5.46
CA GLU A 161 4.90 -3.50 -5.45
C GLU A 161 4.69 -2.98 -4.02
N GLY A 162 4.05 -3.77 -3.16
CA GLY A 162 3.92 -3.45 -1.75
C GLY A 162 5.25 -3.43 -1.02
N LEU A 163 6.15 -4.40 -1.32
CA LEU A 163 7.51 -4.38 -0.78
C LEU A 163 8.27 -3.13 -1.24
N ALA A 164 8.15 -2.76 -2.51
CA ALA A 164 8.86 -1.60 -3.07
C ALA A 164 8.52 -0.30 -2.35
N ILE A 165 7.25 -0.03 -2.09
CA ILE A 165 6.86 1.17 -1.34
C ILE A 165 7.29 1.10 0.13
N ASN A 166 7.22 -0.08 0.77
CA ASN A 166 7.77 -0.27 2.11
C ASN A 166 9.29 -0.01 2.14
N MET A 167 10.03 -0.34 1.07
CA MET A 167 11.44 0.01 0.93
C MET A 167 11.63 1.52 0.80
N SER A 168 10.86 2.18 -0.06
CA SER A 168 10.94 3.64 -0.21
C SER A 168 10.74 4.35 1.12
N VAL A 169 9.76 3.92 1.91
CA VAL A 169 9.47 4.55 3.22
C VAL A 169 10.52 4.20 4.28
N TYR A 170 10.88 2.92 4.45
CA TYR A 170 11.67 2.48 5.60
C TYR A 170 13.17 2.29 5.33
N ILE A 171 13.59 2.26 4.07
CA ILE A 171 15.00 2.12 3.69
C ILE A 171 15.54 3.42 3.09
N ASP A 172 14.77 4.04 2.19
CA ASP A 172 15.16 5.25 1.49
C ASP A 172 14.69 6.53 2.21
N ASP A 173 14.01 6.36 3.37
CA ASP A 173 13.52 7.43 4.23
C ASP A 173 12.63 8.46 3.48
N LEU A 174 11.75 7.94 2.57
CA LEU A 174 10.78 8.76 1.86
C LEU A 174 9.86 9.48 2.86
N GLU A 175 9.79 10.81 2.74
CA GLU A 175 8.88 11.60 3.57
C GLU A 175 7.44 11.11 3.42
N THR A 176 6.84 10.73 4.55
CA THR A 176 5.55 10.06 4.58
C THR A 176 4.66 10.64 5.67
N GLU A 177 3.43 10.96 5.31
CA GLU A 177 2.38 11.31 6.25
C GLU A 177 1.48 10.09 6.48
N PHE A 178 1.57 9.52 7.69
CA PHE A 178 0.75 8.36 8.05
C PHE A 178 -0.63 8.80 8.51
N LEU A 179 -1.63 8.42 7.74
CA LEU A 179 -3.03 8.66 8.05
C LEU A 179 -3.59 7.63 9.05
N PRO A 180 -4.65 8.00 9.79
CA PRO A 180 -5.34 7.07 10.67
C PRO A 180 -5.86 5.84 9.95
N LEU A 181 -5.94 4.70 10.66
CA LEU A 181 -6.32 3.41 10.11
C LEU A 181 -7.69 3.40 9.41
N ASN A 182 -8.64 4.19 9.91
CA ASN A 182 -9.96 4.31 9.32
C ASN A 182 -9.96 4.94 7.91
N CYS A 183 -8.86 5.53 7.47
CA CYS A 183 -8.69 6.03 6.09
C CYS A 183 -8.39 4.90 5.07
N ASN A 184 -8.02 3.70 5.54
CA ASN A 184 -7.92 2.50 4.70
C ASN A 184 -8.19 1.27 5.57
N TRP A 185 -9.45 1.03 5.88
CA TRP A 185 -9.90 -0.05 6.76
C TRP A 185 -9.96 -1.38 6.01
N ILE A 186 -9.06 -2.31 6.33
CA ILE A 186 -8.97 -3.61 5.68
C ILE A 186 -9.90 -4.60 6.39
N THR A 187 -11.00 -4.95 5.76
CA THR A 187 -12.07 -5.78 6.35
C THR A 187 -11.65 -7.21 6.62
N SER A 188 -10.71 -7.75 5.84
CA SER A 188 -10.15 -9.10 6.09
C SER A 188 -9.32 -9.19 7.38
N ASN A 189 -8.81 -8.07 7.88
CA ASN A 189 -8.10 -8.01 9.16
C ASN A 189 -9.07 -7.90 10.34
N LEU A 190 -10.11 -7.07 10.20
CA LEU A 190 -11.14 -6.87 11.22
C LEU A 190 -12.40 -6.31 10.58
N LEU A 191 -13.54 -6.95 10.81
CA LEU A 191 -14.82 -6.44 10.34
C LEU A 191 -15.20 -5.17 11.09
N PRO A 192 -15.67 -4.12 10.38
CA PRO A 192 -16.19 -2.93 11.02
C PRO A 192 -17.53 -3.20 11.69
N LYS A 193 -17.94 -2.32 12.60
CA LYS A 193 -19.27 -2.33 13.20
C LYS A 193 -20.19 -1.36 12.48
N TYR A 194 -21.43 -1.74 12.24
CA TYR A 194 -22.44 -0.80 11.76
C TYR A 194 -23.10 -0.09 12.94
N ASP A 195 -23.00 1.23 12.98
CA ASP A 195 -23.68 2.07 13.98
C ASP A 195 -25.08 2.43 13.45
N GLN A 196 -26.10 1.87 14.07
CA GLN A 196 -27.50 2.05 13.69
C GLN A 196 -27.97 3.49 13.85
N GLN A 197 -27.47 4.21 14.85
CA GLN A 197 -27.86 5.58 15.14
C GLN A 197 -27.25 6.55 14.12
N LYS A 198 -25.97 6.38 13.84
CA LYS A 198 -25.21 7.18 12.86
C LYS A 198 -25.43 6.72 11.42
N LYS A 199 -26.05 5.57 11.20
CA LYS A 199 -26.25 4.91 9.89
C LYS A 199 -24.96 4.81 9.07
N THR A 200 -23.87 4.42 9.71
CA THR A 200 -22.54 4.34 9.09
C THR A 200 -21.68 3.22 9.69
N PHE A 201 -20.63 2.84 8.99
CA PHE A 201 -19.64 1.92 9.51
C PHE A 201 -18.63 2.65 10.39
N VAL A 202 -18.31 2.04 11.54
CA VAL A 202 -17.38 2.57 12.54
C VAL A 202 -16.40 1.48 12.97
N GLU A 203 -15.29 1.89 13.57
CA GLU A 203 -14.38 0.98 14.24
C GLU A 203 -15.12 0.17 15.32
N PRO A 204 -14.85 -1.15 15.47
CA PRO A 204 -15.57 -2.00 16.42
C PRO A 204 -15.18 -1.77 17.88
N TYR A 205 -14.23 -0.88 18.15
CA TYR A 205 -13.72 -0.51 19.46
C TYR A 205 -13.85 1.01 19.70
N LEU A 206 -13.74 1.43 20.94
CA LEU A 206 -13.80 2.84 21.31
C LEU A 206 -12.61 3.62 20.73
N PRO A 207 -12.84 4.89 20.27
CA PRO A 207 -14.09 5.66 20.42
C PRO A 207 -15.10 5.50 19.28
N ASN A 208 -15.03 4.42 18.49
CA ASN A 208 -15.91 4.13 17.35
C ASN A 208 -15.82 5.22 16.26
N TYR A 209 -14.60 5.51 15.83
CA TYR A 209 -14.39 6.42 14.70
C TYR A 209 -15.08 5.89 13.45
N LYS A 210 -15.63 6.82 12.67
CA LYS A 210 -16.23 6.50 11.38
C LYS A 210 -15.17 5.95 10.42
N ILE A 211 -15.49 4.84 9.74
CA ILE A 211 -14.65 4.34 8.66
C ILE A 211 -14.74 5.29 7.47
N GLY A 212 -13.62 5.74 7.00
CA GLY A 212 -13.55 6.67 5.86
C GLY A 212 -13.49 5.96 4.52
N ILE A 213 -12.52 5.06 4.36
CA ILE A 213 -12.40 4.21 3.17
C ILE A 213 -12.40 2.75 3.63
N MET A 214 -13.31 1.96 3.08
CA MET A 214 -13.44 0.54 3.35
C MET A 214 -12.82 -0.26 2.22
N HIS A 215 -11.96 -1.21 2.57
CA HIS A 215 -11.19 -2.03 1.65
C HIS A 215 -11.48 -3.51 1.93
N LEU A 216 -11.94 -4.24 0.91
CA LEU A 216 -12.37 -5.63 1.06
C LEU A 216 -11.22 -6.65 1.11
N ALA A 217 -10.01 -6.27 0.71
CA ALA A 217 -8.81 -7.11 0.62
C ALA A 217 -8.49 -7.90 1.89
#